data_17143a7e6f57438699af549a1574820f
#
_entry.id   17143a7e6f57438699af549a1574820f
#
_cell.length_a   1.000
_cell.length_b   1.000
_cell.length_c   1.000
_cell.angle_alpha   90.00
_cell.angle_beta   90.00
_cell.angle_gamma   90.00
#
_symmetry.space_group_name_H-M   'P 1'
#
loop_
_entity.id
_entity.type
_entity.pdbx_description
1 polymer ?
#
loop_
_entity_poly.entity_id
_entity_poly.type
_entity_poly.pdbx_seq_one_letter_code
_entity_poly.pdbx_strand_id
1 'polypeptide(L)'
;MSDPLGTPGAITNNVLVAQPTLAFGKGWGDFDIQSTISQQYPISSIGVPPKTGTTVSNFGDPILWNTAFQYHFLKYFWPELEVNYEYWPNGTHAGLNQVLLTPGLILGRFQIGNDTPTRPINLIIGAGYQMAVTQNPVTQNNFVGTVRVTF
;
A
#
# COMPACT_ATOMS: atom_id res chain seq x y z
N MET A 1 -19.96 5.71 6.40
CA MET A 1 -18.57 5.88 6.86
C MET A 1 -17.89 4.56 6.57
N SER A 2 -17.24 4.48 5.44
CA SER A 2 -16.50 3.29 5.02
C SER A 2 -15.10 3.41 5.61
N ASP A 3 -14.72 2.41 6.36
CA ASP A 3 -13.44 2.31 7.03
C ASP A 3 -12.37 1.89 6.00
N PRO A 4 -11.41 2.76 5.64
CA PRO A 4 -10.37 2.38 4.72
C PRO A 4 -9.35 1.53 5.48
N LEU A 5 -9.12 0.30 5.02
CA LEU A 5 -8.05 -0.57 5.51
C LEU A 5 -7.84 -0.48 7.02
N GLY A 6 -8.72 -1.15 7.75
CA GLY A 6 -8.45 -1.50 9.13
C GLY A 6 -7.96 -0.37 10.00
N THR A 7 -8.79 0.64 10.19
CA THR A 7 -8.67 1.39 11.44
C THR A 7 -8.65 0.37 12.58
N PRO A 8 -7.79 0.51 13.60
CA PRO A 8 -7.74 -0.43 14.72
C PRO A 8 -9.08 -0.66 15.44
N GLY A 9 -10.11 0.12 15.14
CA GLY A 9 -11.48 -0.08 15.60
C GLY A 9 -12.35 -0.98 14.73
N ALA A 10 -11.93 -1.31 13.51
CA ALA A 10 -12.65 -2.20 12.59
C ALA A 10 -12.27 -3.69 12.72
N ILE A 11 -11.52 -4.06 13.73
CA ILE A 11 -11.20 -5.48 14.04
C ILE A 11 -12.45 -6.29 14.46
N THR A 12 -13.62 -5.83 14.11
CA THR A 12 -14.86 -6.59 14.33
C THR A 12 -15.04 -7.74 13.34
N ASN A 13 -14.24 -7.77 12.27
CA ASN A 13 -14.25 -8.86 11.30
C ASN A 13 -12.81 -9.38 11.16
N ASN A 14 -12.42 -10.29 12.05
CA ASN A 14 -11.14 -10.99 11.97
C ASN A 14 -11.15 -11.92 10.74
N VAL A 15 -10.78 -11.38 9.59
CA VAL A 15 -10.65 -12.15 8.36
C VAL A 15 -9.18 -12.42 8.10
N LEU A 16 -8.85 -13.71 7.94
CA LEU A 16 -7.54 -14.10 7.44
C LEU A 16 -7.54 -13.93 5.93
N VAL A 17 -6.61 -13.13 5.42
CA VAL A 17 -6.43 -12.88 3.99
C VAL A 17 -5.07 -13.42 3.55
N ALA A 18 -5.05 -14.26 2.51
CA ALA A 18 -3.83 -14.57 1.79
C ALA A 18 -3.67 -13.58 0.63
N GLN A 19 -2.47 -13.03 0.47
CA GLN A 19 -2.16 -12.07 -0.60
C GLN A 19 -0.86 -12.47 -1.31
N PRO A 20 -0.90 -13.42 -2.25
CA PRO A 20 0.24 -13.65 -3.11
C PRO A 20 0.57 -12.38 -3.89
N THR A 21 1.86 -12.02 -3.93
CA THR A 21 2.33 -10.80 -4.56
C THR A 21 3.51 -11.11 -5.45
N LEU A 22 3.44 -10.64 -6.70
CA LEU A 22 4.56 -10.60 -7.63
C LEU A 22 5.11 -9.17 -7.64
N ALA A 23 6.40 -9.01 -7.40
CA ALA A 23 7.07 -7.71 -7.40
C ALA A 23 8.17 -7.69 -8.45
N PHE A 24 8.31 -6.57 -9.14
CA PHE A 24 9.40 -6.31 -10.07
C PHE A 24 9.77 -4.82 -10.02
N GLY A 25 11.00 -4.53 -10.38
CA GLY A 25 11.48 -3.15 -10.40
C GLY A 25 12.75 -3.02 -11.21
N LYS A 26 13.03 -1.80 -11.65
CA LYS A 26 14.24 -1.47 -12.38
C LYS A 26 14.62 -0.01 -12.18
N GLY A 27 15.92 0.21 -12.02
CA GLY A 27 16.51 1.55 -11.97
C GLY A 27 17.28 1.89 -13.25
N TRP A 28 17.28 3.16 -13.62
CA TRP A 28 18.09 3.76 -14.68
C TRP A 28 18.67 5.09 -14.22
N GLY A 29 19.94 5.08 -13.82
CA GLY A 29 20.56 6.26 -13.24
C GLY A 29 19.86 6.69 -11.96
N ASP A 30 19.29 7.90 -11.98
CA ASP A 30 18.57 8.47 -10.83
C ASP A 30 17.06 8.15 -10.82
N PHE A 31 16.59 7.37 -11.78
CA PHE A 31 15.16 7.04 -11.90
C PHE A 31 14.90 5.57 -11.61
N ASP A 32 13.95 5.29 -10.72
CA ASP A 32 13.50 3.96 -10.36
C ASP A 32 12.02 3.77 -10.62
N ILE A 33 11.67 2.58 -11.11
CA ILE A 33 10.30 2.06 -11.17
C ILE A 33 10.22 0.79 -10.34
N GLN A 34 9.19 0.70 -9.50
CA GLN A 34 8.83 -0.51 -8.79
C GLN A 34 7.36 -0.80 -9.01
N SER A 35 7.02 -2.05 -9.25
CA SER A 35 5.62 -2.44 -9.46
C SER A 35 5.32 -3.75 -8.78
N THR A 36 4.09 -3.88 -8.28
CA THR A 36 3.58 -5.10 -7.68
C THR A 36 2.20 -5.42 -8.23
N ILE A 37 1.97 -6.70 -8.47
CA ILE A 37 0.64 -7.24 -8.77
C ILE A 37 0.33 -8.25 -7.67
N SER A 38 -0.83 -8.11 -7.05
CA SER A 38 -1.30 -9.03 -6.03
C SER A 38 -2.79 -9.29 -6.14
N GLN A 39 -3.23 -10.37 -5.54
CA GLN A 39 -4.64 -10.69 -5.37
C GLN A 39 -4.90 -11.07 -3.93
N GLN A 40 -5.97 -10.56 -3.34
CA GLN A 40 -6.36 -10.89 -1.99
C GLN A 40 -7.39 -12.00 -2.02
N TYR A 41 -7.18 -13.00 -1.16
CA TYR A 41 -8.10 -14.13 -0.96
C TYR A 41 -8.50 -14.19 0.51
N PRO A 42 -9.74 -13.83 0.88
CA PRO A 42 -10.23 -14.05 2.22
C PRO A 42 -10.42 -15.55 2.45
N ILE A 43 -9.65 -16.12 3.38
CA ILE A 43 -9.63 -17.58 3.63
C ILE A 43 -10.64 -17.97 4.70
N SER A 44 -10.69 -17.23 5.81
CA SER A 44 -11.57 -17.53 6.94
C SER A 44 -11.77 -16.31 7.83
N SER A 45 -12.85 -16.33 8.60
CA SER A 45 -13.03 -15.46 9.75
C SER A 45 -12.37 -16.09 10.98
N ILE A 46 -11.51 -15.37 11.69
CA ILE A 46 -10.85 -15.84 12.92
C ILE A 46 -11.54 -15.19 14.12
N GLY A 47 -12.00 -16.00 15.07
CA GLY A 47 -12.44 -15.58 16.40
C GLY A 47 -13.94 -15.39 16.58
N VAL A 48 -14.49 -14.24 16.31
CA VAL A 48 -15.92 -13.96 16.55
C VAL A 48 -16.73 -14.36 15.32
N PRO A 49 -17.85 -15.09 15.48
CA PRO A 49 -18.73 -15.37 14.35
C PRO A 49 -19.15 -14.04 13.70
N PRO A 50 -19.17 -13.96 12.36
CA PRO A 50 -19.56 -12.73 11.66
C PRO A 50 -20.94 -12.30 12.16
N LYS A 51 -21.10 -11.00 12.41
CA LYS A 51 -22.44 -10.44 12.66
C LYS A 51 -23.35 -10.89 11.53
N THR A 52 -24.58 -11.27 11.87
CA THR A 52 -25.58 -11.74 10.93
C THR A 52 -25.59 -10.88 9.65
N GLY A 53 -25.24 -11.48 8.50
CA GLY A 53 -25.20 -10.82 7.19
C GLY A 53 -23.81 -10.50 6.63
N THR A 54 -22.72 -10.71 7.38
CA THR A 54 -21.36 -10.56 6.87
C THR A 54 -20.73 -11.94 6.67
N THR A 55 -20.58 -12.35 5.44
CA THR A 55 -19.86 -13.60 5.08
C THR A 55 -18.47 -13.23 4.52
N VAL A 56 -17.51 -14.15 4.58
CA VAL A 56 -16.19 -13.99 4.00
C VAL A 56 -16.28 -13.61 2.51
N SER A 57 -17.28 -14.13 1.80
CA SER A 57 -17.55 -13.81 0.39
C SER A 57 -17.91 -12.35 0.12
N ASN A 58 -18.32 -11.57 1.13
CA ASN A 58 -18.64 -10.16 0.95
C ASN A 58 -17.39 -9.28 0.77
N PHE A 59 -16.22 -9.75 1.22
CA PHE A 59 -14.97 -8.99 1.05
C PHE A 59 -14.47 -8.95 -0.39
N GLY A 60 -14.85 -9.96 -1.21
CA GLY A 60 -14.37 -10.10 -2.56
C GLY A 60 -12.89 -10.53 -2.61
N ASP A 61 -12.37 -10.67 -3.82
CA ASP A 61 -10.99 -11.06 -4.10
C ASP A 61 -10.31 -9.98 -4.94
N PRO A 62 -10.04 -8.77 -4.38
CA PRO A 62 -9.54 -7.67 -5.17
C PRO A 62 -8.17 -7.98 -5.78
N ILE A 63 -8.02 -7.55 -7.03
CA ILE A 63 -6.76 -7.52 -7.75
C ILE A 63 -6.17 -6.14 -7.58
N LEU A 64 -4.92 -6.07 -7.11
CA LEU A 64 -4.19 -4.86 -6.81
C LEU A 64 -2.98 -4.75 -7.73
N TRP A 65 -2.83 -3.62 -8.40
CA TRP A 65 -1.64 -3.30 -9.18
C TRP A 65 -1.11 -1.95 -8.74
N ASN A 66 0.05 -1.96 -8.09
CA ASN A 66 0.69 -0.75 -7.56
C ASN A 66 1.97 -0.50 -8.34
N THR A 67 2.20 0.75 -8.74
CA THR A 67 3.43 1.16 -9.41
C THR A 67 3.93 2.45 -8.78
N ALA A 68 5.18 2.45 -8.35
CA ALA A 68 5.88 3.62 -7.83
C ALA A 68 6.95 4.07 -8.82
N PHE A 69 6.96 5.36 -9.09
CA PHE A 69 7.97 6.07 -9.88
C PHE A 69 8.73 6.99 -8.94
N GLN A 70 10.04 6.81 -8.83
CA GLN A 70 10.88 7.57 -7.93
C GLN A 70 12.04 8.19 -8.69
N TYR A 71 12.37 9.43 -8.37
CA TYR A 71 13.50 10.13 -8.93
C TYR A 71 14.45 10.65 -7.84
N HIS A 72 15.70 10.23 -7.87
CA HIS A 72 16.74 10.65 -6.93
C HIS A 72 17.31 12.01 -7.32
N PHE A 73 16.53 13.06 -7.09
CA PHE A 73 16.89 14.41 -7.51
C PHE A 73 18.15 14.95 -6.81
N LEU A 74 18.27 14.66 -5.51
CA LEU A 74 19.43 14.99 -4.69
C LEU A 74 19.79 13.81 -3.80
N LYS A 75 20.96 13.86 -3.15
CA LYS A 75 21.42 12.78 -2.24
C LYS A 75 20.37 12.35 -1.21
N TYR A 76 19.51 13.28 -0.76
CA TYR A 76 18.55 13.04 0.32
C TYR A 76 17.09 13.37 -0.05
N PHE A 77 16.81 13.77 -1.28
CA PHE A 77 15.49 14.25 -1.69
C PHE A 77 15.00 13.46 -2.91
N TRP A 78 13.99 12.64 -2.74
CA TRP A 78 13.49 11.73 -3.77
C TRP A 78 11.97 11.89 -3.93
N PRO A 79 11.51 12.73 -4.87
CA PRO A 79 10.11 12.79 -5.23
C PRO A 79 9.64 11.44 -5.76
N GLU A 80 8.42 11.08 -5.39
CA GLU A 80 7.78 9.83 -5.73
C GLU A 80 6.36 10.07 -6.23
N LEU A 81 5.92 9.27 -7.18
CA LEU A 81 4.53 9.17 -7.59
C LEU A 81 4.13 7.70 -7.58
N GLU A 82 3.16 7.35 -6.75
CA GLU A 82 2.54 6.03 -6.78
C GLU A 82 1.22 6.07 -7.53
N VAL A 83 0.98 5.03 -8.31
CA VAL A 83 -0.28 4.75 -8.99
C VAL A 83 -0.76 3.40 -8.49
N ASN A 84 -1.90 3.38 -7.83
CA ASN A 84 -2.51 2.18 -7.28
C ASN A 84 -3.83 1.92 -8.03
N TYR A 85 -3.93 0.77 -8.66
CA TYR A 85 -5.14 0.30 -9.32
C TYR A 85 -5.70 -0.88 -8.55
N GLU A 86 -7.00 -0.83 -8.27
CA GLU A 86 -7.73 -1.91 -7.61
C GLU A 86 -8.96 -2.28 -8.43
N TYR A 87 -9.21 -3.58 -8.54
CA TYR A 87 -10.38 -4.14 -9.22
C TYR A 87 -10.99 -5.26 -8.38
N TRP A 88 -12.29 -5.21 -8.19
CA TRP A 88 -13.05 -6.23 -7.45
C TRP A 88 -13.84 -7.12 -8.41
N PRO A 89 -13.38 -8.35 -8.70
CA PRO A 89 -14.11 -9.29 -9.56
C PRO A 89 -15.38 -9.82 -8.92
N ASN A 90 -15.48 -9.79 -7.59
CA ASN A 90 -16.58 -10.32 -6.82
C ASN A 90 -16.77 -9.58 -5.48
N GLY A 91 -17.71 -10.07 -4.63
CA GLY A 91 -18.01 -9.47 -3.33
C GLY A 91 -18.93 -8.26 -3.41
N THR A 92 -18.96 -7.46 -2.34
CA THR A 92 -19.86 -6.29 -2.22
C THR A 92 -19.52 -5.20 -3.25
N HIS A 93 -18.28 -5.13 -3.70
CA HIS A 93 -17.80 -4.16 -4.68
C HIS A 93 -17.63 -4.75 -6.08
N ALA A 94 -18.27 -5.90 -6.36
CA ALA A 94 -18.13 -6.61 -7.64
C ALA A 94 -18.30 -5.69 -8.85
N GLY A 95 -17.34 -5.75 -9.78
CA GLY A 95 -17.33 -4.94 -11.01
C GLY A 95 -16.83 -3.51 -10.84
N LEU A 96 -16.54 -3.06 -9.60
CA LEU A 96 -15.95 -1.74 -9.38
C LEU A 96 -14.44 -1.79 -9.60
N ASN A 97 -13.91 -0.66 -9.99
CA ASN A 97 -12.47 -0.41 -10.02
C ASN A 97 -12.17 1.00 -9.52
N GLN A 98 -10.95 1.19 -9.03
CA GLN A 98 -10.48 2.52 -8.66
C GLN A 98 -9.00 2.70 -8.98
N VAL A 99 -8.64 3.95 -9.22
CA VAL A 99 -7.26 4.40 -9.35
C VAL A 99 -7.00 5.44 -8.26
N LEU A 100 -5.92 5.23 -7.53
CA LEU A 100 -5.42 6.16 -6.54
C LEU A 100 -4.06 6.69 -7.01
N LEU A 101 -3.85 7.98 -6.89
CA LEU A 101 -2.56 8.61 -7.12
C LEU A 101 -2.01 9.10 -5.78
N THR A 102 -0.73 8.87 -5.54
CA THR A 102 -0.05 9.31 -4.34
C THR A 102 1.22 10.07 -4.72
N PRO A 103 1.15 11.37 -5.01
CA PRO A 103 2.34 12.19 -5.02
C PRO A 103 2.95 12.21 -3.61
N GLY A 104 4.25 11.97 -3.54
CA GLY A 104 4.98 11.84 -2.30
C GLY A 104 6.41 12.33 -2.40
N LEU A 105 7.04 12.32 -1.25
CA LEU A 105 8.43 12.69 -1.09
C LEU A 105 9.09 11.74 -0.10
N ILE A 106 10.24 11.22 -0.48
CA ILE A 106 11.11 10.44 0.40
C ILE A 106 12.35 11.27 0.72
N LEU A 107 12.68 11.34 2.00
CA LEU A 107 13.88 11.98 2.54
C LEU A 107 14.77 10.93 3.19
N GLY A 108 16.05 10.94 2.88
CA GLY A 108 17.07 10.02 3.44
C GLY A 108 18.00 9.59 2.32
N ARG A 109 18.92 8.75 2.55
CA ARG A 109 19.36 7.91 3.67
C ARG A 109 20.18 8.73 4.67
N PHE A 110 19.61 9.11 5.78
CA PHE A 110 20.37 9.77 6.84
C PHE A 110 21.09 8.71 7.66
N GLN A 111 22.39 8.73 7.69
CA GLN A 111 23.16 7.83 8.54
C GLN A 111 22.98 8.26 10.00
N ILE A 112 22.39 7.40 10.82
CA ILE A 112 22.11 7.65 12.25
C ILE A 112 23.02 6.83 13.17
N GLY A 113 23.80 5.92 12.63
CA GLY A 113 24.72 5.07 13.35
C GLY A 113 25.36 4.02 12.47
N ASN A 114 26.04 3.07 13.12
CA ASN A 114 26.60 1.89 12.46
C ASN A 114 26.23 0.64 13.27
N ASP A 115 25.78 -0.42 12.59
CA ASP A 115 25.61 -1.75 13.17
C ASP A 115 26.98 -2.42 13.39
N THR A 116 27.84 -2.27 12.36
CA THR A 116 29.25 -2.68 12.39
C THR A 116 30.09 -1.58 11.76
N PRO A 117 31.43 -1.58 11.87
CA PRO A 117 32.28 -0.56 11.22
C PRO A 117 32.04 -0.40 9.71
N THR A 118 31.46 -1.40 9.06
CA THR A 118 31.20 -1.43 7.61
C THR A 118 29.73 -1.33 7.23
N ARG A 119 28.79 -1.37 8.20
CA ARG A 119 27.35 -1.30 7.93
C ARG A 119 26.73 -0.06 8.55
N PRO A 120 26.41 0.96 7.77
CA PRO A 120 25.72 2.14 8.27
C PRO A 120 24.25 1.83 8.58
N ILE A 121 23.77 2.34 9.70
CA ILE A 121 22.35 2.38 9.99
C ILE A 121 21.79 3.65 9.38
N ASN A 122 20.80 3.51 8.49
CA ASN A 122 20.21 4.64 7.80
C ASN A 122 18.74 4.81 8.16
N LEU A 123 18.34 6.04 8.34
CA LEU A 123 16.95 6.47 8.50
C LEU A 123 16.43 7.04 7.17
N ILE A 124 15.24 6.59 6.78
CA ILE A 124 14.49 7.07 5.63
C ILE A 124 13.10 7.46 6.11
N ILE A 125 12.63 8.63 5.72
CA ILE A 125 11.30 9.14 6.07
C ILE A 125 10.58 9.49 4.77
N GLY A 126 9.32 9.10 4.64
CA GLY A 126 8.49 9.45 3.49
C GLY A 126 7.13 9.97 3.91
N ALA A 127 6.58 10.85 3.10
CA ALA A 127 5.22 11.33 3.23
C ALA A 127 4.59 11.55 1.86
N GLY A 128 3.30 11.27 1.74
CA GLY A 128 2.53 11.44 0.52
C GLY A 128 1.07 11.75 0.80
N TYR A 129 0.38 12.21 -0.22
CA TYR A 129 -1.06 12.41 -0.18
C TYR A 129 -1.72 11.54 -1.24
N GLN A 130 -2.44 10.53 -0.80
CA GLN A 130 -3.19 9.63 -1.67
C GLN A 130 -4.53 10.24 -2.01
N MET A 131 -4.85 10.30 -3.29
CA MET A 131 -6.10 10.82 -3.81
C MET A 131 -6.74 9.83 -4.80
N ALA A 132 -8.04 9.65 -4.67
CA ALA A 132 -8.82 8.90 -5.64
C ALA A 132 -9.10 9.74 -6.87
N VAL A 133 -8.77 9.21 -8.06
CA VAL A 133 -9.03 9.89 -9.35
C VAL A 133 -10.19 9.27 -10.13
N THR A 134 -10.71 8.16 -9.65
CA THR A 134 -11.88 7.49 -10.22
C THR A 134 -13.17 8.11 -9.67
N GLN A 135 -14.23 8.13 -10.47
CA GLN A 135 -15.57 8.52 -10.02
C GLN A 135 -16.11 7.47 -9.04
N ASN A 136 -16.70 7.94 -7.93
CA ASN A 136 -17.26 7.10 -6.86
C ASN A 136 -16.25 6.09 -6.29
N PRO A 137 -15.12 6.56 -5.74
CA PRO A 137 -14.09 5.69 -5.22
C PRO A 137 -14.57 4.94 -3.95
N VAL A 138 -14.10 3.72 -3.78
CA VAL A 138 -14.31 2.94 -2.56
C VAL A 138 -13.47 3.51 -1.41
N THR A 139 -12.25 3.97 -1.72
CA THR A 139 -11.33 4.57 -0.76
C THR A 139 -11.29 6.09 -0.94
N GLN A 140 -11.32 6.82 0.17
CA GLN A 140 -11.20 8.28 0.18
C GLN A 140 -9.73 8.72 0.21
N ASN A 141 -9.51 10.04 0.12
CA ASN A 141 -8.19 10.64 0.20
C ASN A 141 -7.55 10.42 1.59
N ASN A 142 -6.25 10.12 1.61
CA ASN A 142 -5.51 9.83 2.82
C ASN A 142 -4.12 10.46 2.81
N PHE A 143 -3.61 10.81 4.00
CA PHE A 143 -2.18 11.06 4.20
C PHE A 143 -1.47 9.74 4.47
N VAL A 144 -0.36 9.52 3.78
CA VAL A 144 0.49 8.34 3.93
C VAL A 144 1.85 8.77 4.46
N GLY A 145 2.34 8.09 5.47
CA GLY A 145 3.66 8.32 6.04
C GLY A 145 4.43 7.02 6.20
N THR A 146 5.73 7.05 5.98
CA THR A 146 6.61 5.90 6.18
C THR A 146 7.88 6.30 6.93
N VAL A 147 8.33 5.43 7.80
CA VAL A 147 9.64 5.52 8.45
C VAL A 147 10.30 4.16 8.28
N ARG A 148 11.50 4.15 7.75
CA ARG A 148 12.29 2.92 7.52
C ARG A 148 13.68 3.09 8.12
N VAL A 149 14.12 2.08 8.84
CA VAL A 149 15.50 1.94 9.29
C VAL A 149 16.11 0.76 8.54
N THR A 150 17.28 0.97 7.93
CA THR A 150 18.04 -0.07 7.24
C THR A 150 19.40 -0.24 7.90
N PHE A 151 19.84 -1.46 8.10
CA PHE A 151 21.09 -1.85 8.75
C PHE A 151 21.76 -3.01 8.04
#